data_6508d5a589a6db5e85b409d0b71142bd
#
_entry.id   6508d5a589a6db5e85b409d0b71142bd
#
_cell.length_a   1.000
_cell.length_b   1.000
_cell.length_c   1.000
_cell.angle_alpha   90.00
_cell.angle_beta   90.00
_cell.angle_gamma   90.00
#
_symmetry.space_group_name_H-M   'P 1'
#
loop_
_entity.id
_entity.type
_entity.pdbx_description
1 polymer ?
#
loop_
_entity_poly.entity_id
_entity_poly.type
_entity_poly.pdbx_seq_one_letter_code
_entity_poly.pdbx_strand_id
1 'polypeptide(L)'
;MASQMANIPALKELQGQLTTRMKKAVEDFRSSLLAARTGRASVHMLDNIRVDYYGSEMPINQLAQVTTPEAQLILVQPFDQGTVGLIEKAIRTSGQGFNPMHDGKVIRVPIPPMTEERRKEAVKNLAGVLEDHKTSIRNIRRDGNDAIKKAAKDKLISADDEKRATEETQQMTDAEIKTLEDMFKVKEKELMTV
;
A
#
# COMPACT_ATOMS: atom_id res chain seq x y z
N MET A 1 -6.36 15.58 20.07
CA MET A 1 -7.11 16.83 20.33
C MET A 1 -8.47 16.71 19.66
N ALA A 2 -9.54 17.22 20.27
CA ALA A 2 -10.86 17.22 19.64
C ALA A 2 -10.84 18.20 18.45
N SER A 3 -11.38 17.78 17.29
CA SER A 3 -11.44 18.61 16.09
C SER A 3 -12.33 19.83 16.32
N GLN A 4 -11.80 21.00 16.07
CA GLN A 4 -12.55 22.26 16.18
C GLN A 4 -13.54 22.42 15.02
N MET A 5 -13.15 21.96 13.81
CA MET A 5 -14.05 21.92 12.64
C MET A 5 -15.29 21.04 12.88
N ALA A 6 -15.15 19.94 13.62
CA ALA A 6 -16.27 19.05 13.92
C ALA A 6 -17.34 19.72 14.81
N ASN A 7 -16.98 20.77 15.53
CA ASN A 7 -17.88 21.54 16.38
C ASN A 7 -18.64 22.65 15.61
N ILE A 8 -18.23 22.93 14.36
CA ILE A 8 -18.89 23.91 13.49
C ILE A 8 -19.83 23.14 12.55
N PRO A 9 -21.17 23.24 12.72
CA PRO A 9 -22.11 22.42 11.95
C PRO A 9 -21.91 22.51 10.43
N ALA A 10 -21.58 23.69 9.91
CA ALA A 10 -21.33 23.93 8.49
C ALA A 10 -20.05 23.25 7.95
N LEU A 11 -19.09 22.91 8.80
CA LEU A 11 -17.79 22.32 8.41
C LEU A 11 -17.64 20.84 8.82
N LYS A 12 -18.57 20.30 9.60
CA LYS A 12 -18.48 18.93 10.11
C LYS A 12 -18.40 17.87 9.00
N GLU A 13 -19.20 18.01 7.98
CA GLU A 13 -19.19 17.11 6.83
C GLU A 13 -17.90 17.25 6.02
N LEU A 14 -17.45 18.49 5.77
CA LEU A 14 -16.20 18.77 5.08
C LEU A 14 -15.01 18.14 5.81
N GLN A 15 -14.93 18.28 7.14
CA GLN A 15 -13.89 17.69 7.96
C GLN A 15 -13.87 16.15 7.85
N GLY A 16 -15.04 15.52 7.86
CA GLY A 16 -15.17 14.06 7.64
C GLY A 16 -14.67 13.63 6.26
N GLN A 17 -15.04 14.38 5.22
CA GLN A 17 -14.60 14.13 3.84
C GLN A 17 -13.08 14.28 3.68
N LEU A 18 -12.49 15.36 4.22
CA LEU A 18 -11.05 15.59 4.17
C LEU A 18 -10.27 14.48 4.88
N THR A 19 -10.70 14.12 6.09
CA THR A 19 -10.10 13.04 6.87
C THR A 19 -10.13 11.71 6.12
N THR A 20 -11.27 11.36 5.53
CA THR A 20 -11.44 10.11 4.78
C THR A 20 -10.56 10.08 3.54
N ARG A 21 -10.52 11.18 2.78
CA ARG A 21 -9.69 11.31 1.56
C ARG A 21 -8.20 11.22 1.88
N MET A 22 -7.73 11.90 2.94
CA MET A 22 -6.31 11.89 3.35
C MET A 22 -5.91 10.49 3.84
N LYS A 23 -6.73 9.84 4.69
CA LYS A 23 -6.48 8.47 5.14
C LYS A 23 -6.45 7.47 3.99
N LYS A 24 -7.33 7.63 3.00
CA LYS A 24 -7.30 6.79 1.80
C LYS A 24 -6.00 6.95 1.04
N ALA A 25 -5.49 8.19 0.86
CA ALA A 25 -4.20 8.43 0.20
C ALA A 25 -3.04 7.76 0.95
N VAL A 26 -3.06 7.73 2.28
CA VAL A 26 -2.06 7.02 3.10
C VAL A 26 -2.17 5.51 2.93
N GLU A 27 -3.40 4.96 2.88
CA GLU A 27 -3.61 3.52 2.69
C GLU A 27 -3.22 3.07 1.27
N ASP A 28 -3.48 3.88 0.25
CA ASP A 28 -3.04 3.63 -1.13
C ASP A 28 -1.50 3.62 -1.20
N PHE A 29 -0.82 4.52 -0.48
CA PHE A 29 0.64 4.49 -0.37
C PHE A 29 1.14 3.24 0.36
N ARG A 30 0.49 2.84 1.45
CA ARG A 30 0.81 1.60 2.16
C ARG A 30 0.73 0.39 1.23
N SER A 31 -0.31 0.31 0.42
CA SER A 31 -0.47 -0.76 -0.58
C SER A 31 0.66 -0.74 -1.61
N SER A 32 1.09 0.46 -2.05
CA SER A 32 2.24 0.62 -2.96
C SER A 32 3.56 0.15 -2.32
N LEU A 33 3.76 0.41 -1.01
CA LEU A 33 4.92 -0.07 -0.27
C LEU A 33 4.93 -1.61 -0.13
N LEU A 34 3.76 -2.23 0.06
CA LEU A 34 3.65 -3.69 0.13
C LEU A 34 3.92 -4.36 -1.22
N ALA A 35 3.49 -3.73 -2.32
CA ALA A 35 3.75 -4.21 -3.67
C ALA A 35 5.23 -4.08 -4.10
N ALA A 36 5.99 -3.20 -3.44
CA ALA A 36 7.40 -3.01 -3.73
C ALA A 36 8.21 -4.24 -3.34
N ARG A 37 8.89 -4.86 -4.33
CA ARG A 37 9.74 -6.04 -4.13
C ARG A 37 10.96 -5.67 -3.31
N THR A 38 11.12 -6.31 -2.17
CA THR A 38 12.27 -6.11 -1.26
C THR A 38 13.40 -7.11 -1.48
N GLY A 39 13.24 -8.08 -2.41
CA GLY A 39 14.16 -9.22 -2.53
C GLY A 39 13.99 -10.25 -1.40
N ARG A 40 13.04 -10.04 -0.50
CA ARG A 40 12.63 -11.04 0.50
C ARG A 40 11.38 -11.77 0.05
N ALA A 41 11.33 -13.05 0.36
CA ALA A 41 10.14 -13.86 0.16
C ALA A 41 9.00 -13.34 1.05
N SER A 42 7.82 -13.17 0.46
CA SER A 42 6.58 -12.85 1.16
C SER A 42 5.46 -13.70 0.60
N VAL A 43 4.58 -14.19 1.46
CA VAL A 43 3.39 -14.95 1.05
C VAL A 43 2.53 -14.15 0.08
N HIS A 44 2.47 -12.84 0.24
CA HIS A 44 1.69 -11.92 -0.60
C HIS A 44 2.18 -11.83 -2.05
N MET A 45 3.39 -12.29 -2.35
CA MET A 45 3.90 -12.32 -3.72
C MET A 45 3.12 -13.27 -4.64
N LEU A 46 2.43 -14.25 -4.06
CA LEU A 46 1.64 -15.25 -4.80
C LEU A 46 0.13 -14.97 -4.75
N ASP A 47 -0.35 -13.96 -4.01
CA ASP A 47 -1.79 -13.68 -3.83
C ASP A 47 -2.54 -13.40 -5.15
N ASN A 48 -1.86 -12.80 -6.12
CA ASN A 48 -2.45 -12.45 -7.42
C ASN A 48 -2.39 -13.59 -8.44
N ILE A 49 -1.79 -14.74 -8.10
CA ILE A 49 -1.66 -15.86 -9.02
C ILE A 49 -2.93 -16.70 -8.96
N ARG A 50 -3.54 -16.88 -10.14
CA ARG A 50 -4.71 -17.75 -10.33
C ARG A 50 -4.27 -19.08 -10.90
N VAL A 51 -4.82 -20.13 -10.38
CA VAL A 51 -4.59 -21.51 -10.82
C VAL A 51 -5.86 -22.02 -11.48
N ASP A 52 -5.74 -22.55 -12.68
CA ASP A 52 -6.85 -23.27 -13.32
C ASP A 52 -7.03 -24.64 -12.64
N TYR A 53 -8.04 -24.70 -11.78
CA TYR A 53 -8.42 -25.93 -11.08
C TYR A 53 -9.69 -26.50 -11.70
N TYR A 54 -9.53 -27.50 -12.59
CA TYR A 54 -10.62 -28.18 -13.31
C TYR A 54 -11.59 -27.21 -14.02
N GLY A 55 -11.06 -26.16 -14.68
CA GLY A 55 -11.84 -25.18 -15.43
C GLY A 55 -12.37 -24.00 -14.59
N SER A 56 -11.97 -23.91 -13.32
CA SER A 56 -12.25 -22.76 -12.45
C SER A 56 -10.96 -22.08 -12.02
N GLU A 57 -10.87 -20.77 -12.21
CA GLU A 57 -9.74 -19.98 -11.72
C GLU A 57 -9.84 -19.74 -10.22
N MET A 58 -8.93 -20.33 -9.45
CA MET A 58 -8.86 -20.21 -7.99
C MET A 58 -7.54 -19.58 -7.56
N PRO A 59 -7.55 -18.73 -6.52
CA PRO A 59 -6.31 -18.17 -5.95
C PRO A 59 -5.51 -19.29 -5.24
N ILE A 60 -4.16 -19.20 -5.31
CA ILE A 60 -3.25 -20.21 -4.72
C ILE A 60 -3.54 -20.48 -3.25
N ASN A 61 -3.87 -19.46 -2.47
CA ASN A 61 -4.12 -19.56 -1.03
C ASN A 61 -5.34 -20.43 -0.67
N GLN A 62 -6.23 -20.74 -1.64
CA GLN A 62 -7.33 -21.67 -1.45
C GLN A 62 -6.95 -23.12 -1.79
N LEU A 63 -5.87 -23.34 -2.55
CA LEU A 63 -5.41 -24.64 -3.02
C LEU A 63 -4.18 -25.14 -2.27
N ALA A 64 -3.46 -24.26 -1.58
CA ALA A 64 -2.21 -24.58 -0.92
C ALA A 64 -1.97 -23.70 0.31
N GLN A 65 -1.23 -24.24 1.26
CA GLN A 65 -0.63 -23.45 2.34
C GLN A 65 0.67 -22.80 1.84
N VAL A 66 0.76 -21.47 1.93
CA VAL A 66 1.94 -20.71 1.52
C VAL A 66 2.69 -20.23 2.78
N THR A 67 3.98 -20.54 2.87
CA THR A 67 4.84 -20.15 3.98
C THR A 67 6.19 -19.62 3.48
N THR A 68 6.88 -18.86 4.31
CA THR A 68 8.22 -18.33 4.02
C THR A 68 9.18 -18.78 5.12
N PRO A 69 9.71 -20.00 5.06
CA PRO A 69 10.62 -20.52 6.08
C PRO A 69 11.95 -19.77 6.11
N GLU A 70 12.37 -19.20 4.99
CA GLU A 70 13.61 -18.46 4.83
C GLU A 70 13.35 -17.12 4.10
N ALA A 71 14.28 -16.18 4.27
CA ALA A 71 14.16 -14.84 3.69
C ALA A 71 14.08 -14.83 2.14
N GLN A 72 14.52 -15.88 1.49
CA GLN A 72 14.59 -15.98 0.02
C GLN A 72 13.87 -17.22 -0.53
N LEU A 73 13.01 -17.85 0.27
CA LEU A 73 12.29 -19.07 -0.13
C LEU A 73 10.82 -18.96 0.24
N ILE A 74 9.95 -19.10 -0.77
CA ILE A 74 8.53 -19.37 -0.55
C ILE A 74 8.31 -20.86 -0.70
N LEU A 75 7.65 -21.45 0.28
CA LEU A 75 7.22 -22.83 0.28
C LEU A 75 5.72 -22.88 0.07
N VAL A 76 5.28 -23.57 -0.99
CA VAL A 76 3.87 -23.79 -1.29
C VAL A 76 3.57 -25.26 -1.10
N GLN A 77 2.70 -25.60 -0.16
CA GLN A 77 2.28 -26.95 0.14
C GLN A 77 0.84 -27.13 -0.29
N PRO A 78 0.58 -27.77 -1.45
CA PRO A 78 -0.76 -28.05 -1.92
C PRO A 78 -1.55 -28.94 -0.95
N PHE A 79 -2.84 -28.69 -0.81
CA PHE A 79 -3.72 -29.55 -0.03
C PHE A 79 -4.01 -30.88 -0.75
N ASP A 80 -4.00 -30.84 -2.08
CA ASP A 80 -4.12 -32.03 -2.94
C ASP A 80 -2.84 -32.20 -3.78
N GLN A 81 -2.20 -33.36 -3.67
CA GLN A 81 -0.99 -33.69 -4.43
C GLN A 81 -1.21 -33.68 -5.95
N GLY A 82 -2.42 -33.95 -6.41
CA GLY A 82 -2.77 -33.89 -7.83
C GLY A 82 -2.65 -32.48 -8.43
N THR A 83 -2.66 -31.44 -7.59
CA THR A 83 -2.61 -30.04 -8.01
C THR A 83 -1.20 -29.45 -8.09
N VAL A 84 -0.16 -30.17 -7.63
CA VAL A 84 1.24 -29.69 -7.59
C VAL A 84 1.67 -29.15 -8.96
N GLY A 85 1.45 -29.90 -10.04
CA GLY A 85 1.85 -29.49 -11.38
C GLY A 85 1.05 -28.31 -11.92
N LEU A 86 -0.23 -28.17 -11.55
CA LEU A 86 -1.07 -27.05 -11.95
C LEU A 86 -0.62 -25.77 -11.28
N ILE A 87 -0.34 -25.83 -9.97
CA ILE A 87 0.15 -24.68 -9.17
C ILE A 87 1.55 -24.27 -9.65
N GLU A 88 2.46 -25.23 -9.87
CA GLU A 88 3.79 -24.92 -10.41
C GLU A 88 3.71 -24.22 -11.75
N LYS A 89 2.89 -24.73 -12.68
CA LYS A 89 2.66 -24.13 -14.00
C LYS A 89 2.12 -22.70 -13.86
N ALA A 90 1.13 -22.48 -13.01
CA ALA A 90 0.55 -21.14 -12.77
C ALA A 90 1.58 -20.14 -12.22
N ILE A 91 2.43 -20.58 -11.26
CA ILE A 91 3.52 -19.73 -10.73
C ILE A 91 4.52 -19.39 -11.84
N ARG A 92 4.93 -20.37 -12.65
CA ARG A 92 5.89 -20.17 -13.75
C ARG A 92 5.36 -19.23 -14.83
N THR A 93 4.08 -19.36 -15.18
CA THR A 93 3.42 -18.55 -16.22
C THR A 93 2.89 -17.20 -15.72
N SER A 94 2.99 -16.89 -14.43
CA SER A 94 2.49 -15.65 -13.83
C SER A 94 3.16 -14.35 -14.33
N GLY A 95 4.21 -14.46 -15.15
CA GLY A 95 4.97 -13.32 -15.66
C GLY A 95 5.85 -12.62 -14.61
N GLN A 96 5.89 -13.14 -13.38
CA GLN A 96 6.67 -12.54 -12.29
C GLN A 96 8.14 -12.99 -12.24
N GLY A 97 8.54 -13.90 -13.15
CA GLY A 97 9.92 -14.39 -13.25
C GLY A 97 10.31 -15.37 -12.14
N PHE A 98 9.32 -16.04 -11.53
CA PHE A 98 9.58 -17.10 -10.56
C PHE A 98 10.02 -18.39 -11.25
N ASN A 99 10.96 -19.10 -10.64
CA ASN A 99 11.40 -20.45 -11.05
C ASN A 99 11.00 -21.46 -9.97
N PRO A 100 9.72 -21.90 -9.96
CA PRO A 100 9.28 -22.91 -9.01
C PRO A 100 9.92 -24.25 -9.32
N MET A 101 10.23 -25.03 -8.26
CA MET A 101 10.68 -26.41 -8.30
C MET A 101 9.83 -27.22 -7.33
N HIS A 102 9.44 -28.45 -7.68
CA HIS A 102 8.69 -29.32 -6.79
C HIS A 102 9.37 -30.67 -6.59
N ASP A 103 9.13 -31.29 -5.44
CA ASP A 103 9.57 -32.63 -5.08
C ASP A 103 8.40 -33.65 -5.09
N GLY A 104 7.27 -33.32 -5.72
CA GLY A 104 6.05 -34.11 -5.75
C GLY A 104 5.08 -33.84 -4.60
N LYS A 105 5.51 -33.18 -3.52
CA LYS A 105 4.67 -32.83 -2.36
C LYS A 105 4.63 -31.34 -2.09
N VAL A 106 5.75 -30.67 -2.31
CA VAL A 106 5.93 -29.26 -1.97
C VAL A 106 6.58 -28.53 -3.13
N ILE A 107 6.13 -27.32 -3.39
CA ILE A 107 6.71 -26.44 -4.40
C ILE A 107 7.58 -25.41 -3.71
N ARG A 108 8.84 -25.31 -4.12
CA ARG A 108 9.83 -24.35 -3.64
C ARG A 108 10.00 -23.25 -4.67
N VAL A 109 9.78 -22.02 -4.25
CA VAL A 109 9.92 -20.84 -5.10
C VAL A 109 11.08 -20.01 -4.57
N PRO A 110 12.30 -20.17 -5.10
CA PRO A 110 13.45 -19.36 -4.70
C PRO A 110 13.27 -17.93 -5.21
N ILE A 111 13.53 -16.97 -4.33
CA ILE A 111 13.52 -15.53 -4.65
C ILE A 111 14.98 -15.08 -4.77
N PRO A 112 15.44 -14.70 -5.97
CA PRO A 112 16.81 -14.25 -6.14
C PRO A 112 17.04 -12.95 -5.35
N PRO A 113 18.21 -12.80 -4.68
CA PRO A 113 18.55 -11.57 -4.00
C PRO A 113 18.62 -10.40 -4.98
N MET A 114 18.17 -9.24 -4.54
CA MET A 114 18.33 -8.01 -5.34
C MET A 114 19.78 -7.54 -5.32
N THR A 115 20.30 -7.13 -6.46
CA THR A 115 21.59 -6.45 -6.52
C THR A 115 21.49 -5.06 -5.87
N GLU A 116 22.63 -4.51 -5.43
CA GLU A 116 22.66 -3.17 -4.80
C GLU A 116 22.08 -2.09 -5.73
N GLU A 117 22.36 -2.19 -7.01
CA GLU A 117 21.83 -1.27 -8.03
C GLU A 117 20.31 -1.32 -8.11
N ARG A 118 19.73 -2.53 -8.14
CA ARG A 118 18.26 -2.72 -8.16
C ARG A 118 17.61 -2.23 -6.86
N ARG A 119 18.27 -2.36 -5.71
CA ARG A 119 17.78 -1.81 -4.44
C ARG A 119 17.71 -0.29 -4.50
N LYS A 120 18.77 0.37 -4.98
CA LYS A 120 18.83 1.83 -5.16
C LYS A 120 17.75 2.32 -6.12
N GLU A 121 17.54 1.60 -7.22
CA GLU A 121 16.48 1.90 -8.18
C GLU A 121 15.07 1.76 -7.55
N ALA A 122 14.83 0.70 -6.78
CA ALA A 122 13.57 0.50 -6.08
C ALA A 122 13.29 1.63 -5.07
N VAL A 123 14.30 2.06 -4.30
CA VAL A 123 14.19 3.21 -3.38
C VAL A 123 13.86 4.49 -4.15
N LYS A 124 14.54 4.74 -5.27
CA LYS A 124 14.27 5.91 -6.12
C LYS A 124 12.85 5.92 -6.68
N ASN A 125 12.36 4.78 -7.12
CA ASN A 125 10.98 4.64 -7.63
C ASN A 125 9.97 4.88 -6.51
N LEU A 126 10.20 4.32 -5.32
CA LEU A 126 9.34 4.55 -4.15
C LEU A 126 9.35 6.00 -3.69
N ALA A 127 10.49 6.71 -3.79
CA ALA A 127 10.57 8.13 -3.50
C ALA A 127 9.68 8.96 -4.46
N GLY A 128 9.62 8.58 -5.75
CA GLY A 128 8.68 9.16 -6.71
C GLY A 128 7.23 8.96 -6.27
N VAL A 129 6.86 7.72 -5.93
CA VAL A 129 5.50 7.39 -5.44
C VAL A 129 5.16 8.16 -4.16
N LEU A 130 6.12 8.34 -3.24
CA LEU A 130 5.94 9.16 -2.04
C LEU A 130 5.58 10.61 -2.40
N GLU A 131 6.30 11.24 -3.34
CA GLU A 131 6.02 12.63 -3.74
C GLU A 131 4.65 12.77 -4.44
N ASP A 132 4.23 11.78 -5.21
CA ASP A 132 2.89 11.75 -5.81
C ASP A 132 1.79 11.74 -4.74
N HIS A 133 1.95 10.90 -3.69
CA HIS A 133 1.00 10.85 -2.58
C HIS A 133 1.03 12.13 -1.72
N LYS A 134 2.20 12.73 -1.47
CA LYS A 134 2.30 14.04 -0.81
C LYS A 134 1.57 15.13 -1.62
N THR A 135 1.73 15.10 -2.94
CA THR A 135 1.04 16.03 -3.84
C THR A 135 -0.47 15.84 -3.77
N SER A 136 -0.94 14.60 -3.73
CA SER A 136 -2.35 14.26 -3.55
C SER A 136 -2.90 14.85 -2.23
N ILE A 137 -2.21 14.66 -1.11
CA ILE A 137 -2.60 15.22 0.19
C ILE A 137 -2.61 16.75 0.15
N ARG A 138 -1.61 17.39 -0.49
CA ARG A 138 -1.58 18.85 -0.65
C ARG A 138 -2.76 19.37 -1.50
N ASN A 139 -3.20 18.61 -2.51
CA ASN A 139 -4.37 18.96 -3.31
C ASN A 139 -5.67 18.82 -2.49
N ILE A 140 -5.80 17.76 -1.68
CA ILE A 140 -6.94 17.60 -0.77
C ILE A 140 -7.02 18.79 0.21
N ARG A 141 -5.88 19.25 0.74
CA ARG A 141 -5.82 20.47 1.57
C ARG A 141 -6.30 21.72 0.81
N ARG A 142 -5.85 21.89 -0.44
CA ARG A 142 -6.30 23.04 -1.26
C ARG A 142 -7.81 23.02 -1.46
N ASP A 143 -8.37 21.88 -1.83
CA ASP A 143 -9.82 21.68 -1.96
C ASP A 143 -10.55 22.07 -0.67
N GLY A 144 -10.01 21.62 0.49
CA GLY A 144 -10.55 21.92 1.80
C GLY A 144 -10.52 23.41 2.13
N ASN A 145 -9.38 24.07 1.89
CA ASN A 145 -9.25 25.51 2.13
C ASN A 145 -10.16 26.33 1.23
N ASP A 146 -10.36 25.93 -0.01
CA ASP A 146 -11.29 26.61 -0.94
C ASP A 146 -12.74 26.44 -0.49
N ALA A 147 -13.13 25.27 0.02
CA ALA A 147 -14.45 25.04 0.60
C ALA A 147 -14.67 25.87 1.89
N ILE A 148 -13.66 25.96 2.77
CA ILE A 148 -13.71 26.79 4.00
C ILE A 148 -13.89 28.26 3.63
N LYS A 149 -13.10 28.79 2.68
CA LYS A 149 -13.21 30.18 2.20
C LYS A 149 -14.58 30.45 1.58
N LYS A 150 -15.15 29.49 0.85
CA LYS A 150 -16.50 29.60 0.30
C LYS A 150 -17.53 29.72 1.43
N ALA A 151 -17.46 28.87 2.44
CA ALA A 151 -18.36 28.92 3.60
C ALA A 151 -18.27 30.27 4.35
N ALA A 152 -17.07 30.84 4.47
CA ALA A 152 -16.87 32.17 5.07
C ALA A 152 -17.50 33.27 4.19
N LYS A 153 -17.28 33.22 2.87
CA LYS A 153 -17.88 34.18 1.92
C LYS A 153 -19.40 34.14 1.93
N ASP A 154 -19.97 32.92 2.07
CA ASP A 154 -21.42 32.69 2.16
C ASP A 154 -21.97 33.02 3.57
N LYS A 155 -21.12 33.53 4.48
CA LYS A 155 -21.44 33.90 5.86
C LYS A 155 -21.98 32.75 6.73
N LEU A 156 -21.64 31.50 6.38
CA LEU A 156 -22.00 30.30 7.14
C LEU A 156 -21.11 30.10 8.35
N ILE A 157 -19.90 30.70 8.35
CA ILE A 157 -18.92 30.65 9.43
C ILE A 157 -18.33 32.04 9.68
N SER A 158 -17.80 32.27 10.88
CA SER A 158 -17.10 33.51 11.22
C SER A 158 -15.66 33.53 10.65
N ALA A 159 -15.05 34.72 10.58
CA ALA A 159 -13.66 34.86 10.16
C ALA A 159 -12.67 34.14 11.14
N ASP A 160 -13.02 34.06 12.40
CA ASP A 160 -12.23 33.32 13.40
C ASP A 160 -12.35 31.81 13.17
N ASP A 161 -13.55 31.31 12.83
CA ASP A 161 -13.77 29.92 12.48
C ASP A 161 -13.04 29.53 11.18
N GLU A 162 -13.01 30.41 10.16
CA GLU A 162 -12.23 30.22 8.93
C GLU A 162 -10.76 30.02 9.24
N LYS A 163 -10.19 30.88 10.09
CA LYS A 163 -8.78 30.81 10.49
C LYS A 163 -8.49 29.48 11.20
N ARG A 164 -9.29 29.12 12.21
CA ARG A 164 -9.15 27.88 12.98
C ARG A 164 -9.29 26.64 12.08
N ALA A 165 -10.26 26.62 11.19
CA ALA A 165 -10.48 25.53 10.27
C ALA A 165 -9.30 25.36 9.28
N THR A 166 -8.74 26.46 8.79
CA THR A 166 -7.57 26.44 7.90
C THR A 166 -6.32 25.91 8.64
N GLU A 167 -6.11 26.35 9.88
CA GLU A 167 -5.01 25.87 10.73
C GLU A 167 -5.15 24.37 11.03
N GLU A 168 -6.37 23.89 11.36
CA GLU A 168 -6.64 22.47 11.58
C GLU A 168 -6.39 21.63 10.31
N THR A 169 -6.84 22.11 9.15
CA THR A 169 -6.60 21.44 7.86
C THR A 169 -5.10 21.35 7.55
N GLN A 170 -4.32 22.39 7.89
CA GLN A 170 -2.86 22.37 7.76
C GLN A 170 -2.24 21.32 8.71
N GLN A 171 -2.64 21.28 9.98
CA GLN A 171 -2.14 20.31 10.95
C GLN A 171 -2.44 18.87 10.53
N MET A 172 -3.65 18.60 10.02
CA MET A 172 -4.01 17.29 9.48
C MET A 172 -3.10 16.92 8.30
N THR A 173 -2.88 17.85 7.38
CA THR A 173 -2.00 17.66 6.23
C THR A 173 -0.57 17.29 6.67
N ASP A 174 -0.01 18.04 7.60
CA ASP A 174 1.36 17.83 8.09
C ASP A 174 1.50 16.49 8.82
N ALA A 175 0.49 16.09 9.59
CA ALA A 175 0.46 14.79 10.26
C ALA A 175 0.45 13.62 9.27
N GLU A 176 -0.37 13.70 8.22
CA GLU A 176 -0.46 12.63 7.22
C GLU A 176 0.79 12.59 6.32
N ILE A 177 1.37 13.73 5.96
CA ILE A 177 2.66 13.79 5.23
C ILE A 177 3.76 13.15 6.07
N LYS A 178 3.83 13.46 7.36
CA LYS A 178 4.79 12.83 8.28
C LYS A 178 4.60 11.31 8.34
N THR A 179 3.36 10.84 8.39
CA THR A 179 3.05 9.41 8.37
C THR A 179 3.57 8.74 7.09
N LEU A 180 3.39 9.36 5.92
CA LEU A 180 3.95 8.87 4.65
C LEU A 180 5.48 8.78 4.70
N GLU A 181 6.14 9.83 5.21
CA GLU A 181 7.60 9.88 5.32
C GLU A 181 8.16 8.83 6.28
N ASP A 182 7.50 8.62 7.41
CA ASP A 182 7.93 7.62 8.39
C ASP A 182 7.76 6.20 7.82
N MET A 183 6.67 5.93 7.11
CA MET A 183 6.46 4.65 6.40
C MET A 183 7.51 4.43 5.32
N PHE A 184 7.85 5.46 4.55
CA PHE A 184 8.89 5.38 3.53
C PHE A 184 10.27 5.08 4.14
N LYS A 185 10.67 5.78 5.22
CA LYS A 185 11.96 5.55 5.91
C LYS A 185 12.11 4.12 6.40
N VAL A 186 11.04 3.54 6.95
CA VAL A 186 11.03 2.14 7.39
C VAL A 186 11.29 1.22 6.19
N LYS A 187 10.57 1.46 5.08
CA LYS A 187 10.70 0.63 3.87
C LYS A 187 12.05 0.78 3.18
N GLU A 188 12.57 2.00 3.12
CA GLU A 188 13.92 2.30 2.60
C GLU A 188 14.99 1.51 3.38
N LYS A 189 14.90 1.54 4.72
CA LYS A 189 15.80 0.77 5.57
C LYS A 189 15.68 -0.74 5.32
N GLU A 190 14.46 -1.26 5.17
CA GLU A 190 14.24 -2.67 4.82
C GLU A 190 14.91 -3.03 3.50
N LEU A 191 14.75 -2.20 2.46
CA LEU A 191 15.34 -2.41 1.13
C LEU A 191 16.88 -2.40 1.16
N MET A 192 17.48 -1.56 2.00
CA MET A 192 18.93 -1.40 2.05
C MET A 192 19.63 -2.40 2.97
N THR A 193 18.93 -3.01 3.94
CA THR A 193 19.52 -3.93 4.95
C THR A 193 19.43 -5.41 4.60
N VAL A 194 18.91 -5.79 3.43
CA VAL A 194 18.77 -7.21 3.00
C VAL A 194 20.02 -7.72 2.33
#